data_41b1cab32982f51b0f223e4fb6d65ad7
#
_entry.id   41b1cab32982f51b0f223e4fb6d65ad7
#
_cell.length_a   1.000
_cell.length_b   1.000
_cell.length_c   1.000
_cell.angle_alpha   90.00
_cell.angle_beta   90.00
_cell.angle_gamma   90.00
#
_symmetry.space_group_name_H-M   'P 1'
#
loop_
_entity.id
_entity.type
_entity.pdbx_description
1 polymer ?
#
loop_
_entity_poly.entity_id
_entity_poly.type
_entity_poly.pdbx_seq_one_letter_code
_entity_poly.pdbx_strand_id
1 'polypeptide(L)'
;VFVYGKFGIPKLGGAGCGLATMLVCWFSTVVLWLYVKKSPYFHRFGLQGGFSKPDLAILKQFWQLGKPAGLSYFLEASLFTFIMFLIAKFGNDYVAAQQIVISLTGIIYMVPQAVGAAVTVRVGYSIGRRQKQRARYISGVGIACGLMLALCTMLLLSLLRAPLAGMYTKDAAVLQLAASVLLFSALFQLFDFTQCIASYALRGYKITR
;
A
#
# COMPACT_ATOMS: atom_id res chain seq x y z
N VAL A 1 1.82 16.73 16.09
CA VAL A 1 1.15 17.74 16.89
C VAL A 1 0.39 17.04 18.03
N PHE A 2 -0.62 16.23 17.76
CA PHE A 2 -1.50 15.60 18.77
C PHE A 2 -0.77 14.63 19.73
N VAL A 3 0.26 13.93 19.26
CA VAL A 3 1.04 12.98 20.07
C VAL A 3 1.92 13.71 21.10
N TYR A 4 2.62 14.75 20.64
CA TYR A 4 3.62 15.46 21.44
C TYR A 4 3.11 16.74 22.11
N GLY A 5 1.86 17.15 21.86
CA GLY A 5 1.26 18.33 22.48
C GLY A 5 1.89 19.66 22.01
N LYS A 6 2.16 19.82 20.71
CA LYS A 6 2.63 21.09 20.15
C LYS A 6 1.45 21.97 19.72
N PHE A 7 1.65 23.29 19.70
CA PHE A 7 0.63 24.31 19.36
C PHE A 7 -0.54 24.42 20.36
N GLY A 8 -0.27 24.26 21.67
CA GLY A 8 -1.29 24.45 22.71
C GLY A 8 -2.28 23.29 22.89
N ILE A 9 -2.06 22.19 22.22
CA ILE A 9 -2.88 20.97 22.36
C ILE A 9 -2.28 20.07 23.43
N PRO A 10 -3.09 19.48 24.34
CA PRO A 10 -2.59 18.57 25.36
C PRO A 10 -1.94 17.33 24.73
N LYS A 11 -0.95 16.76 25.41
CA LYS A 11 -0.29 15.51 24.98
C LYS A 11 -1.28 14.36 25.07
N LEU A 12 -1.76 13.88 23.92
CA LEU A 12 -2.74 12.79 23.85
C LEU A 12 -2.08 11.40 23.64
N GLY A 13 -0.74 11.36 23.45
CA GLY A 13 -0.04 10.09 23.25
C GLY A 13 -0.64 9.23 22.13
N GLY A 14 -0.94 7.96 22.43
CA GLY A 14 -1.52 7.03 21.45
C GLY A 14 -2.90 7.46 20.94
N ALA A 15 -3.74 8.08 21.77
CA ALA A 15 -5.03 8.62 21.34
C ALA A 15 -4.87 9.74 20.29
N GLY A 16 -3.77 10.51 20.37
CA GLY A 16 -3.42 11.53 19.38
C GLY A 16 -3.18 10.98 17.96
N CYS A 17 -2.65 9.76 17.84
CA CYS A 17 -2.51 9.07 16.56
C CYS A 17 -3.88 8.76 15.95
N GLY A 18 -4.80 8.23 16.76
CA GLY A 18 -6.17 7.92 16.32
C GLY A 18 -6.91 9.17 15.82
N LEU A 19 -6.82 10.28 16.57
CA LEU A 19 -7.39 11.55 16.16
C LEU A 19 -6.79 12.08 14.86
N ALA A 20 -5.48 12.00 14.69
CA ALA A 20 -4.81 12.42 13.47
C ALA A 20 -5.31 11.62 12.26
N THR A 21 -5.38 10.30 12.38
CA THR A 21 -5.88 9.41 11.33
C THR A 21 -7.33 9.72 10.99
N MET A 22 -8.19 9.89 12.00
CA MET A 22 -9.60 10.26 11.81
C MET A 22 -9.74 11.57 11.01
N LEU A 23 -9.01 12.63 11.40
CA LEU A 23 -9.05 13.91 10.72
C LEU A 23 -8.59 13.81 9.26
N VAL A 24 -7.52 13.06 8.99
CA VAL A 24 -7.01 12.83 7.63
C VAL A 24 -8.05 12.09 6.78
N CYS A 25 -8.68 11.05 7.31
CA CYS A 25 -9.73 10.31 6.60
C CYS A 25 -10.95 11.20 6.29
N TRP A 26 -11.43 11.96 7.26
CA TRP A 26 -12.53 12.89 7.06
C TRP A 26 -12.17 13.97 6.04
N PHE A 27 -11.02 14.60 6.17
CA PHE A 27 -10.55 15.62 5.25
C PHE A 27 -10.46 15.08 3.82
N SER A 28 -9.84 13.91 3.64
CA SER A 28 -9.73 13.26 2.33
C SER A 28 -11.09 12.94 1.74
N THR A 29 -12.03 12.45 2.55
CA THR A 29 -13.40 12.14 2.10
C THR A 29 -14.14 13.40 1.65
N VAL A 30 -14.07 14.48 2.43
CA VAL A 30 -14.71 15.76 2.10
C VAL A 30 -14.12 16.36 0.83
N VAL A 31 -12.77 16.36 0.70
CA VAL A 31 -12.10 16.89 -0.49
C VAL A 31 -12.48 16.10 -1.74
N LEU A 32 -12.47 14.76 -1.67
CA LEU A 32 -12.87 13.92 -2.79
C LEU A 32 -14.34 14.12 -3.15
N TRP A 33 -15.23 14.21 -2.17
CA TRP A 33 -16.66 14.46 -2.40
C TRP A 33 -16.89 15.82 -3.08
N LEU A 34 -16.23 16.89 -2.59
CA LEU A 34 -16.29 18.21 -3.20
C LEU A 34 -15.73 18.21 -4.62
N TYR A 35 -14.63 17.50 -4.85
CA TYR A 35 -14.03 17.37 -6.17
C TYR A 35 -14.96 16.67 -7.15
N VAL A 36 -15.55 15.55 -6.77
CA VAL A 36 -16.53 14.81 -7.60
C VAL A 36 -17.75 15.67 -7.88
N LYS A 37 -18.25 16.41 -6.87
CA LYS A 37 -19.43 17.28 -7.02
C LYS A 37 -19.18 18.50 -7.91
N LYS A 38 -17.98 19.12 -7.84
CA LYS A 38 -17.65 20.34 -8.60
C LYS A 38 -17.11 20.06 -10.00
N SER A 39 -16.52 18.89 -10.24
CA SER A 39 -15.88 18.58 -11.50
C SER A 39 -16.90 18.28 -12.60
N PRO A 40 -16.92 19.04 -13.72
CA PRO A 40 -17.85 18.81 -14.83
C PRO A 40 -17.63 17.45 -15.51
N TYR A 41 -16.45 16.84 -15.32
CA TYR A 41 -16.13 15.52 -15.85
C TYR A 41 -17.04 14.43 -15.26
N PHE A 42 -17.40 14.53 -13.98
CA PHE A 42 -18.22 13.54 -13.29
C PHE A 42 -19.74 13.77 -13.47
N HIS A 43 -20.16 14.94 -13.93
CA HIS A 43 -21.57 15.21 -14.25
C HIS A 43 -22.12 14.26 -15.34
N ARG A 44 -21.26 13.84 -16.28
CA ARG A 44 -21.65 12.91 -17.35
C ARG A 44 -21.98 11.50 -16.85
N PHE A 45 -21.56 11.13 -15.65
CA PHE A 45 -21.81 9.81 -15.07
C PHE A 45 -23.05 9.73 -14.20
N GLY A 46 -23.81 10.83 -14.09
CA GLY A 46 -25.07 10.86 -13.33
C GLY A 46 -24.91 10.56 -11.82
N LEU A 47 -23.70 10.76 -11.26
CA LEU A 47 -23.42 10.50 -9.84
C LEU A 47 -24.19 11.40 -8.87
N GLN A 48 -24.95 12.36 -9.38
CA GLN A 48 -25.83 13.24 -8.59
C GLN A 48 -27.26 12.67 -8.48
N GLY A 49 -27.55 11.54 -9.14
CA GLY A 49 -28.82 10.81 -8.95
C GLY A 49 -28.90 10.23 -7.54
N GLY A 50 -30.10 10.27 -6.95
CA GLY A 50 -30.33 9.74 -5.62
C GLY A 50 -29.97 8.27 -5.49
N PHE A 51 -29.89 7.78 -4.25
CA PHE A 51 -29.60 6.38 -3.95
C PHE A 51 -30.63 5.47 -4.64
N SER A 52 -30.16 4.69 -5.62
CA SER A 52 -30.95 3.60 -6.20
C SER A 52 -30.96 2.40 -5.25
N LYS A 53 -32.02 1.58 -5.33
CA LYS A 53 -32.07 0.33 -4.54
C LYS A 53 -30.86 -0.55 -4.89
N PRO A 54 -30.20 -1.17 -3.88
CA PRO A 54 -29.06 -2.05 -4.13
C PRO A 54 -29.50 -3.25 -5.01
N ASP A 55 -28.77 -3.44 -6.12
CA ASP A 55 -28.96 -4.60 -6.98
C ASP A 55 -28.16 -5.78 -6.42
N LEU A 56 -28.89 -6.84 -6.01
CA LEU A 56 -28.31 -8.06 -5.44
C LEU A 56 -27.36 -8.77 -6.43
N ALA A 57 -27.59 -8.66 -7.73
CA ALA A 57 -26.72 -9.27 -8.73
C ALA A 57 -25.37 -8.57 -8.78
N ILE A 58 -25.34 -7.25 -8.72
CA ILE A 58 -24.13 -6.45 -8.64
C ILE A 58 -23.41 -6.72 -7.32
N LEU A 59 -24.14 -6.76 -6.21
CA LEU A 59 -23.57 -7.06 -4.88
C LEU A 59 -22.90 -8.44 -4.84
N LYS A 60 -23.52 -9.46 -5.45
CA LYS A 60 -22.95 -10.79 -5.58
C LYS A 60 -21.65 -10.80 -6.40
N GLN A 61 -21.58 -10.03 -7.49
CA GLN A 61 -20.35 -9.87 -8.27
C GLN A 61 -19.23 -9.22 -7.43
N PHE A 62 -19.52 -8.15 -6.69
CA PHE A 62 -18.57 -7.52 -5.78
C PHE A 62 -18.05 -8.49 -4.72
N TRP A 63 -18.95 -9.29 -4.14
CA TRP A 63 -18.58 -10.31 -3.15
C TRP A 63 -17.66 -11.37 -3.73
N GLN A 64 -17.96 -11.87 -4.94
CA GLN A 64 -17.15 -12.87 -5.62
C GLN A 64 -15.75 -12.38 -5.98
N LEU A 65 -15.60 -11.11 -6.34
CA LEU A 65 -14.31 -10.48 -6.62
C LEU A 65 -13.57 -10.06 -5.34
N GLY A 66 -14.29 -9.56 -4.35
CA GLY A 66 -13.71 -9.03 -3.12
C GLY A 66 -13.24 -10.12 -2.15
N LYS A 67 -13.97 -11.25 -2.06
CA LYS A 67 -13.64 -12.33 -1.13
C LYS A 67 -12.23 -12.90 -1.32
N PRO A 68 -11.79 -13.31 -2.53
CA PRO A 68 -10.44 -13.81 -2.72
C PRO A 68 -9.36 -12.73 -2.46
N ALA A 69 -9.63 -11.50 -2.88
CA ALA A 69 -8.71 -10.39 -2.64
C ALA A 69 -8.57 -10.08 -1.14
N GLY A 70 -9.69 -10.05 -0.42
CA GLY A 70 -9.71 -9.86 1.03
C GLY A 70 -8.99 -10.97 1.78
N LEU A 71 -9.18 -12.23 1.36
CA LEU A 71 -8.48 -13.38 1.94
C LEU A 71 -6.96 -13.28 1.75
N SER A 72 -6.50 -12.86 0.56
CA SER A 72 -5.08 -12.66 0.28
C SER A 72 -4.46 -11.61 1.21
N TYR A 73 -5.12 -10.46 1.37
CA TYR A 73 -4.66 -9.42 2.30
C TYR A 73 -4.70 -9.87 3.76
N PHE A 74 -5.72 -10.63 4.15
CA PHE A 74 -5.82 -11.18 5.50
C PHE A 74 -4.66 -12.14 5.81
N LEU A 75 -4.35 -13.05 4.88
CA LEU A 75 -3.24 -13.98 5.02
C LEU A 75 -1.91 -13.25 5.10
N GLU A 76 -1.68 -12.27 4.23
CA GLU A 76 -0.48 -11.44 4.22
C GLU A 76 -0.30 -10.69 5.55
N ALA A 77 -1.33 -9.98 6.02
CA ALA A 77 -1.28 -9.27 7.29
C ALA A 77 -1.07 -10.21 8.49
N SER A 78 -1.71 -11.39 8.47
CA SER A 78 -1.55 -12.41 9.51
C SER A 78 -0.12 -12.96 9.56
N LEU A 79 0.51 -13.14 8.40
CA LEU A 79 1.89 -13.59 8.29
C LEU A 79 2.85 -12.57 8.92
N PHE A 80 2.73 -11.29 8.57
CA PHE A 80 3.56 -10.23 9.16
C PHE A 80 3.36 -10.13 10.67
N THR A 81 2.12 -10.23 11.14
CA THR A 81 1.81 -10.22 12.58
C THR A 81 2.43 -11.42 13.29
N PHE A 82 2.33 -12.60 12.70
CA PHE A 82 2.91 -13.83 13.27
C PHE A 82 4.44 -13.75 13.35
N ILE A 83 5.10 -13.21 12.32
CA ILE A 83 6.55 -12.97 12.32
C ILE A 83 6.94 -12.03 13.47
N MET A 84 6.16 -10.96 13.71
CA MET A 84 6.41 -10.05 14.83
C MET A 84 6.33 -10.75 16.20
N PHE A 85 5.36 -11.66 16.39
CA PHE A 85 5.28 -12.47 17.61
C PHE A 85 6.49 -13.39 17.79
N LEU A 86 7.00 -13.97 16.70
CA LEU A 86 8.20 -14.79 16.77
C LEU A 86 9.45 -13.96 17.13
N ILE A 87 9.59 -12.79 16.52
CA ILE A 87 10.71 -11.86 16.77
C ILE A 87 10.69 -11.36 18.21
N ALA A 88 9.52 -11.15 18.79
CA ALA A 88 9.38 -10.69 20.17
C ALA A 88 10.05 -11.62 21.22
N LYS A 89 10.21 -12.91 20.89
CA LYS A 89 10.92 -13.88 21.77
C LYS A 89 12.43 -13.62 21.86
N PHE A 90 13.02 -12.91 20.90
CA PHE A 90 14.45 -12.62 20.86
C PHE A 90 14.84 -11.35 21.62
N GLY A 91 13.86 -10.55 22.05
CA GLY A 91 14.07 -9.34 22.83
C GLY A 91 13.62 -8.06 22.15
N ASN A 92 13.62 -6.97 22.92
CA ASN A 92 13.08 -5.68 22.48
C ASN A 92 13.88 -5.04 21.33
N ASP A 93 15.19 -5.26 21.28
CA ASP A 93 16.07 -4.67 20.25
C ASP A 93 15.74 -5.22 18.86
N TYR A 94 15.41 -6.51 18.77
CA TYR A 94 14.97 -7.14 17.52
C TYR A 94 13.61 -6.62 17.06
N VAL A 95 12.69 -6.42 18.00
CA VAL A 95 11.37 -5.83 17.69
C VAL A 95 11.52 -4.39 17.23
N ALA A 96 12.37 -3.60 17.89
CA ALA A 96 12.65 -2.22 17.49
C ALA A 96 13.28 -2.14 16.10
N ALA A 97 14.29 -2.97 15.82
CA ALA A 97 14.92 -3.05 14.52
C ALA A 97 13.91 -3.43 13.42
N GLN A 98 13.07 -4.44 13.65
CA GLN A 98 12.04 -4.86 12.71
C GLN A 98 11.00 -3.76 12.45
N GLN A 99 10.62 -3.00 13.48
CA GLN A 99 9.67 -1.89 13.34
C GLN A 99 10.24 -0.76 12.47
N ILE A 100 11.53 -0.47 12.57
CA ILE A 100 12.23 0.47 11.70
C ILE A 100 12.16 -0.01 10.24
N VAL A 101 12.47 -1.29 10.01
CA VAL A 101 12.43 -1.89 8.67
C VAL A 101 11.04 -1.82 8.07
N ILE A 102 10.00 -2.23 8.82
CA ILE A 102 8.60 -2.17 8.35
C ILE A 102 8.20 -0.74 8.01
N SER A 103 8.60 0.25 8.81
CA SER A 103 8.29 1.65 8.55
C SER A 103 8.92 2.16 7.26
N LEU A 104 10.19 1.85 7.01
CA LEU A 104 10.91 2.24 5.81
C LEU A 104 10.38 1.52 4.57
N THR A 105 10.24 0.20 4.64
CA THR A 105 9.74 -0.60 3.52
C THR A 105 8.29 -0.27 3.19
N GLY A 106 7.47 0.04 4.20
CA GLY A 106 6.08 0.47 4.01
C GLY A 106 5.93 1.76 3.20
N ILE A 107 6.81 2.74 3.44
CA ILE A 107 6.84 3.98 2.63
C ILE A 107 7.19 3.66 1.18
N ILE A 108 8.21 2.84 0.96
CA ILE A 108 8.69 2.46 -0.37
C ILE A 108 7.63 1.63 -1.11
N TYR A 109 6.89 0.77 -0.40
CA TYR A 109 5.85 -0.09 -0.96
C TYR A 109 4.64 0.69 -1.52
N MET A 110 4.45 1.95 -1.14
CA MET A 110 3.41 2.80 -1.74
C MET A 110 3.65 3.04 -3.24
N VAL A 111 4.91 3.00 -3.70
CA VAL A 111 5.25 3.22 -5.11
C VAL A 111 4.71 2.10 -6.01
N PRO A 112 5.01 0.81 -5.78
CA PRO A 112 4.46 -0.28 -6.59
C PRO A 112 2.93 -0.38 -6.49
N GLN A 113 2.33 -0.04 -5.35
CA GLN A 113 0.88 0.04 -5.22
C GLN A 113 0.28 1.10 -6.17
N ALA A 114 0.88 2.29 -6.24
CA ALA A 114 0.40 3.35 -7.13
C ALA A 114 0.52 2.95 -8.61
N VAL A 115 1.66 2.36 -9.01
CA VAL A 115 1.86 1.82 -10.36
C VAL A 115 0.87 0.71 -10.66
N GLY A 116 0.68 -0.23 -9.73
CA GLY A 116 -0.27 -1.33 -9.82
C GLY A 116 -1.71 -0.84 -10.02
N ALA A 117 -2.13 0.15 -9.24
CA ALA A 117 -3.45 0.77 -9.38
C ALA A 117 -3.65 1.39 -10.77
N ALA A 118 -2.65 2.10 -11.28
CA ALA A 118 -2.68 2.67 -12.64
C ALA A 118 -2.78 1.57 -13.71
N VAL A 119 -2.02 0.48 -13.56
CA VAL A 119 -2.08 -0.69 -14.45
C VAL A 119 -3.47 -1.31 -14.43
N THR A 120 -4.07 -1.52 -13.25
CA THR A 120 -5.43 -2.07 -13.10
C THR A 120 -6.46 -1.27 -13.90
N VAL A 121 -6.45 0.05 -13.75
CA VAL A 121 -7.38 0.96 -14.45
C VAL A 121 -7.18 0.87 -15.97
N ARG A 122 -5.94 0.93 -16.43
CA ARG A 122 -5.61 0.88 -17.86
C ARG A 122 -5.94 -0.47 -18.50
N VAL A 123 -5.65 -1.56 -17.81
CA VAL A 123 -6.00 -2.93 -18.24
C VAL A 123 -7.52 -3.08 -18.32
N GLY A 124 -8.23 -2.70 -17.25
CA GLY A 124 -9.70 -2.75 -17.21
C GLY A 124 -10.35 -1.96 -18.34
N TYR A 125 -9.85 -0.75 -18.63
CA TYR A 125 -10.30 0.06 -19.76
C TYR A 125 -10.07 -0.62 -21.11
N SER A 126 -8.88 -1.22 -21.31
CA SER A 126 -8.54 -1.92 -22.55
C SER A 126 -9.39 -3.18 -22.76
N ILE A 127 -9.70 -3.91 -21.69
CA ILE A 127 -10.59 -5.07 -21.72
C ILE A 127 -12.02 -4.64 -22.05
N GLY A 128 -12.51 -3.55 -21.45
CA GLY A 128 -13.83 -2.99 -21.77
C GLY A 128 -13.97 -2.61 -23.26
N ARG A 129 -12.87 -2.15 -23.88
CA ARG A 129 -12.78 -1.88 -25.33
C ARG A 129 -12.53 -3.11 -26.19
N ARG A 130 -12.52 -4.30 -25.64
CA ARG A 130 -12.19 -5.58 -26.33
C ARG A 130 -10.78 -5.64 -26.93
N GLN A 131 -9.86 -4.77 -26.50
CA GLN A 131 -8.48 -4.69 -27.00
C GLN A 131 -7.54 -5.57 -26.14
N LYS A 132 -7.64 -6.90 -26.27
CA LYS A 132 -6.89 -7.87 -25.45
C LYS A 132 -5.36 -7.73 -25.62
N GLN A 133 -4.87 -7.47 -26.83
CA GLN A 133 -3.43 -7.28 -27.07
C GLN A 133 -2.88 -6.06 -26.33
N ARG A 134 -3.63 -4.95 -26.36
CA ARG A 134 -3.26 -3.74 -25.64
C ARG A 134 -3.26 -3.93 -24.13
N ALA A 135 -4.20 -4.69 -23.58
CA ALA A 135 -4.24 -5.04 -22.18
C ALA A 135 -2.98 -5.85 -21.77
N ARG A 136 -2.58 -6.84 -22.57
CA ARG A 136 -1.34 -7.62 -22.36
C ARG A 136 -0.09 -6.74 -22.41
N TYR A 137 0.00 -5.86 -23.40
CA TYR A 137 1.11 -4.91 -23.51
C TYR A 137 1.21 -4.01 -22.26
N ILE A 138 0.10 -3.43 -21.80
CA ILE A 138 0.06 -2.58 -20.59
C ILE A 138 0.51 -3.36 -19.35
N SER A 139 0.05 -4.61 -19.20
CA SER A 139 0.46 -5.46 -18.08
C SER A 139 1.97 -5.76 -18.13
N GLY A 140 2.52 -6.07 -19.31
CA GLY A 140 3.95 -6.31 -19.49
C GLY A 140 4.80 -5.09 -19.17
N VAL A 141 4.41 -3.92 -19.69
CA VAL A 141 5.08 -2.64 -19.39
C VAL A 141 4.99 -2.31 -17.89
N GLY A 142 3.84 -2.55 -17.27
CA GLY A 142 3.66 -2.35 -15.83
C GLY A 142 4.60 -3.22 -14.99
N ILE A 143 4.73 -4.50 -15.33
CA ILE A 143 5.65 -5.43 -14.64
C ILE A 143 7.11 -5.02 -14.86
N ALA A 144 7.49 -4.66 -16.10
CA ALA A 144 8.85 -4.19 -16.39
C ALA A 144 9.19 -2.90 -15.63
N CYS A 145 8.27 -1.96 -15.57
CA CYS A 145 8.41 -0.74 -14.77
C CYS A 145 8.56 -1.07 -13.28
N GLY A 146 7.76 -2.00 -12.77
CA GLY A 146 7.86 -2.48 -11.39
C GLY A 146 9.21 -3.12 -11.07
N LEU A 147 9.74 -3.94 -11.99
CA LEU A 147 11.06 -4.55 -11.82
C LEU A 147 12.17 -3.50 -11.81
N MET A 148 12.11 -2.50 -12.70
CA MET A 148 13.08 -1.39 -12.68
C MET A 148 13.02 -0.61 -11.38
N LEU A 149 11.82 -0.27 -10.90
CA LEU A 149 11.64 0.41 -9.63
C LEU A 149 12.15 -0.43 -8.45
N ALA A 150 11.91 -1.75 -8.47
CA ALA A 150 12.41 -2.67 -7.47
C ALA A 150 13.94 -2.72 -7.44
N LEU A 151 14.61 -2.74 -8.60
CA LEU A 151 16.06 -2.68 -8.70
C LEU A 151 16.60 -1.35 -8.17
N CYS A 152 15.98 -0.22 -8.54
CA CYS A 152 16.37 1.09 -8.04
C CYS A 152 16.23 1.19 -6.51
N THR A 153 15.11 0.74 -5.95
CA THR A 153 14.88 0.76 -4.50
C THR A 153 15.76 -0.23 -3.76
N MET A 154 16.03 -1.41 -4.31
CA MET A 154 16.99 -2.37 -3.77
C MET A 154 18.38 -1.75 -3.66
N LEU A 155 18.85 -1.08 -4.72
CA LEU A 155 20.15 -0.42 -4.74
C LEU A 155 20.20 0.73 -3.73
N LEU A 156 19.16 1.55 -3.69
CA LEU A 156 19.01 2.65 -2.75
C LEU A 156 19.07 2.17 -1.29
N LEU A 157 18.27 1.14 -0.95
CA LEU A 157 18.25 0.58 0.40
C LEU A 157 19.58 -0.07 0.77
N SER A 158 20.21 -0.78 -0.16
CA SER A 158 21.52 -1.44 0.10
C SER A 158 22.62 -0.42 0.38
N LEU A 159 22.66 0.69 -0.37
CA LEU A 159 23.66 1.75 -0.20
C LEU A 159 23.39 2.63 1.03
N LEU A 160 22.12 2.96 1.28
CA LEU A 160 21.72 3.92 2.32
C LEU A 160 21.21 3.25 3.60
N ARG A 161 21.41 1.92 3.77
CA ARG A 161 20.90 1.16 4.93
C ARG A 161 21.29 1.75 6.28
N ALA A 162 22.56 2.14 6.44
CA ALA A 162 23.05 2.68 7.70
C ALA A 162 22.52 4.11 7.99
N PRO A 163 22.61 5.09 7.07
CA PRO A 163 22.03 6.40 7.31
C PRO A 163 20.51 6.37 7.48
N LEU A 164 19.78 5.51 6.75
CA LEU A 164 18.33 5.37 6.90
C LEU A 164 17.95 4.82 8.28
N ALA A 165 18.62 3.77 8.75
CA ALA A 165 18.40 3.23 10.08
C ALA A 165 18.79 4.26 11.17
N GLY A 166 19.85 5.03 10.97
CA GLY A 166 20.33 6.05 11.89
C GLY A 166 19.38 7.26 12.06
N MET A 167 18.43 7.46 11.14
CA MET A 167 17.36 8.47 11.32
C MET A 167 16.35 8.08 12.39
N TYR A 168 16.21 6.79 12.67
CA TYR A 168 15.20 6.26 13.62
C TYR A 168 15.78 5.99 15.00
N THR A 169 17.05 5.57 15.09
CA THR A 169 17.68 5.21 16.36
C THR A 169 19.14 5.66 16.44
N LYS A 170 19.56 5.97 17.66
CA LYS A 170 20.98 6.23 17.99
C LYS A 170 21.64 5.04 18.69
N ASP A 171 20.86 4.02 19.04
CA ASP A 171 21.36 2.81 19.66
C ASP A 171 22.13 1.98 18.62
N ALA A 172 23.41 1.73 18.89
CA ALA A 172 24.33 1.04 17.97
C ALA A 172 23.90 -0.43 17.73
N ALA A 173 23.36 -1.11 18.74
CA ALA A 173 22.90 -2.49 18.63
C ALA A 173 21.69 -2.60 17.69
N VAL A 174 20.67 -1.76 17.93
CA VAL A 174 19.44 -1.69 17.11
C VAL A 174 19.78 -1.26 15.69
N LEU A 175 20.68 -0.30 15.51
CA LEU A 175 21.10 0.21 14.20
C LEU A 175 21.77 -0.88 13.36
N GLN A 176 22.67 -1.66 13.95
CA GLN A 176 23.37 -2.74 13.25
C GLN A 176 22.39 -3.86 12.84
N LEU A 177 21.46 -4.22 13.73
CA LEU A 177 20.41 -5.19 13.44
C LEU A 177 19.49 -4.68 12.32
N ALA A 178 19.00 -3.46 12.40
CA ALA A 178 18.14 -2.86 11.39
C ALA A 178 18.83 -2.77 10.03
N ALA A 179 20.10 -2.38 9.98
CA ALA A 179 20.86 -2.31 8.73
C ALA A 179 21.07 -3.70 8.08
N SER A 180 21.21 -4.76 8.89
CA SER A 180 21.32 -6.13 8.40
C SER A 180 19.97 -6.62 7.85
N VAL A 181 18.88 -6.40 8.57
CA VAL A 181 17.53 -6.80 8.13
C VAL A 181 17.10 -6.00 6.89
N LEU A 182 17.46 -4.72 6.77
CA LEU A 182 17.20 -3.91 5.57
C LEU A 182 17.83 -4.49 4.31
N LEU A 183 18.99 -5.11 4.41
CA LEU A 183 19.64 -5.76 3.27
C LEU A 183 18.83 -6.95 2.76
N PHE A 184 18.33 -7.80 3.66
CA PHE A 184 17.44 -8.91 3.30
C PHE A 184 16.10 -8.39 2.74
N SER A 185 15.56 -7.34 3.34
CA SER A 185 14.33 -6.71 2.87
C SER A 185 14.50 -6.11 1.46
N ALA A 186 15.67 -5.57 1.14
CA ALA A 186 15.98 -5.04 -0.18
C ALA A 186 15.93 -6.14 -1.26
N LEU A 187 16.46 -7.33 -0.97
CA LEU A 187 16.36 -8.49 -1.86
C LEU A 187 14.90 -8.97 -2.01
N PHE A 188 14.17 -9.04 -0.89
CA PHE A 188 12.76 -9.43 -0.88
C PHE A 188 11.89 -8.49 -1.73
N GLN A 189 12.20 -7.20 -1.75
CA GLN A 189 11.45 -6.19 -2.51
C GLN A 189 11.39 -6.46 -4.02
N LEU A 190 12.40 -7.14 -4.61
CA LEU A 190 12.36 -7.53 -6.02
C LEU A 190 11.15 -8.41 -6.34
N PHE A 191 10.92 -9.39 -5.49
CA PHE A 191 9.79 -10.31 -5.65
C PHE A 191 8.47 -9.65 -5.30
N ASP A 192 8.46 -8.89 -4.21
CA ASP A 192 7.27 -8.23 -3.67
C ASP A 192 6.69 -7.19 -4.63
N PHE A 193 7.51 -6.34 -5.24
CA PHE A 193 7.08 -5.36 -6.23
C PHE A 193 6.50 -6.03 -7.47
N THR A 194 7.16 -7.08 -7.95
CA THR A 194 6.71 -7.81 -9.13
C THR A 194 5.39 -8.52 -8.84
N GLN A 195 5.27 -9.17 -7.70
CA GLN A 195 4.04 -9.81 -7.23
C GLN A 195 2.90 -8.80 -7.08
N CYS A 196 3.17 -7.67 -6.46
CA CYS A 196 2.20 -6.60 -6.25
C CYS A 196 1.60 -6.15 -7.60
N ILE A 197 2.44 -5.72 -8.54
CA ILE A 197 1.98 -5.21 -9.84
C ILE A 197 1.29 -6.30 -10.67
N ALA A 198 1.78 -7.55 -10.62
CA ALA A 198 1.12 -8.68 -11.29
C ALA A 198 -0.28 -8.93 -10.70
N SER A 199 -0.43 -8.89 -9.39
CA SER A 199 -1.72 -9.03 -8.71
C SER A 199 -2.70 -7.92 -9.10
N TYR A 200 -2.23 -6.69 -9.18
CA TYR A 200 -3.02 -5.55 -9.64
C TYR A 200 -3.41 -5.68 -11.12
N ALA A 201 -2.52 -6.16 -11.99
CA ALA A 201 -2.83 -6.43 -13.38
C ALA A 201 -3.92 -7.50 -13.52
N LEU A 202 -3.84 -8.60 -12.76
CA LEU A 202 -4.86 -9.67 -12.75
C LEU A 202 -6.23 -9.16 -12.30
N ARG A 203 -6.27 -8.26 -11.31
CA ARG A 203 -7.53 -7.59 -10.92
C ARG A 203 -8.13 -6.78 -12.06
N GLY A 204 -7.30 -6.14 -12.89
CA GLY A 204 -7.74 -5.44 -14.11
C GLY A 204 -8.41 -6.37 -15.14
N TYR A 205 -8.00 -7.64 -15.20
CA TYR A 205 -8.66 -8.69 -16.00
C TYR A 205 -9.89 -9.29 -15.31
N LYS A 206 -10.28 -8.85 -14.13
CA LYS A 206 -11.30 -9.47 -13.26
C LYS A 206 -10.96 -10.92 -12.87
N ILE A 207 -9.69 -11.30 -12.87
CA ILE A 207 -9.21 -12.60 -12.40
C ILE A 207 -8.69 -12.41 -10.97
N THR A 208 -9.41 -12.97 -10.00
CA THR A 208 -9.10 -12.83 -8.57
C THR A 208 -8.96 -14.18 -7.87
N ARG A 209 -8.93 -15.28 -8.65
CA ARG A 209 -8.77 -16.66 -8.14
C ARG A 209 -7.34 -17.12 -8.30
#